data_cd3d0e3e6ca171d704ac0659c3c8dda7
#
_entry.id   cd3d0e3e6ca171d704ac0659c3c8dda7
#
_cell.length_a   1.000
_cell.length_b   1.000
_cell.length_c   1.000
_cell.angle_alpha   90.00
_cell.angle_beta   90.00
_cell.angle_gamma   90.00
#
_symmetry.space_group_name_H-M   'P 1'
#
loop_
_entity.id
_entity.type
_entity.pdbx_description
1 polymer ?
#
loop_
_entity_poly.entity_id
_entity_poly.type
_entity_poly.pdbx_seq_one_letter_code
_entity_poly.pdbx_strand_id
1 'polypeptide(L)'
;MYILEFDGLFRGMEGGANCTSKCGFMCYGWLIRKAGRIIARGHGTYLRSDDATSNVAEYLALIEGLEALMDMGVVKERILIIGDSKTVINQMKGQSTANVDRTKKLSGRAKRITKRFKSIDYLWVPRRENHAADRLSRRALRQFKQDPRLYSYAMSYLDTEFKKHKKNPPLYPILDLRIMQPRNAQV
;
A
#
# COMPACT_ATOMS: atom_id res chain seq x y z
N MET A 1 -16.07 -15.76 3.88
CA MET A 1 -15.70 -14.32 3.97
C MET A 1 -14.19 -14.22 4.11
N TYR A 2 -13.56 -13.35 3.35
CA TYR A 2 -12.14 -12.99 3.48
C TYR A 2 -12.01 -11.62 4.13
N ILE A 3 -10.92 -11.40 4.86
CA ILE A 3 -10.62 -10.12 5.50
C ILE A 3 -9.27 -9.65 4.95
N LEU A 4 -9.24 -8.45 4.36
CA LEU A 4 -8.04 -7.76 3.97
C LEU A 4 -7.75 -6.66 4.99
N GLU A 5 -6.61 -6.75 5.68
CA GLU A 5 -6.07 -5.68 6.53
C GLU A 5 -4.92 -5.00 5.78
N PHE A 6 -4.85 -3.67 5.80
CA PHE A 6 -3.81 -2.90 5.12
C PHE A 6 -3.32 -1.74 5.97
N ASP A 7 -2.07 -1.34 5.77
CA ASP A 7 -1.42 -0.18 6.40
C ASP A 7 -0.37 0.42 5.48
N GLY A 8 -0.32 1.74 5.42
CA GLY A 8 0.63 2.51 4.66
C GLY A 8 1.49 3.41 5.54
N LEU A 9 2.81 3.35 5.36
CA LEU A 9 3.78 4.16 6.09
C LEU A 9 4.56 5.05 5.12
N PHE A 10 4.47 6.37 5.30
CA PHE A 10 5.33 7.32 4.60
C PHE A 10 6.54 7.70 5.46
N ARG A 11 7.71 7.75 4.84
CA ARG A 11 8.92 8.30 5.43
C ARG A 11 9.55 9.29 4.47
N GLY A 12 9.51 10.57 4.82
CA GLY A 12 10.20 11.63 4.09
C GLY A 12 11.72 11.42 4.12
N MET A 13 12.37 11.91 3.09
CA MET A 13 13.83 11.99 3.04
C MET A 13 14.27 13.37 3.50
N GLU A 14 15.23 13.41 4.40
CA GLU A 14 15.92 14.63 4.82
C GLU A 14 17.24 14.74 4.04
N GLY A 15 17.50 15.89 3.43
CA GLY A 15 18.86 16.27 3.04
C GLY A 15 19.35 15.97 1.63
N GLY A 16 18.50 15.69 0.67
CA GLY A 16 18.91 15.73 -0.76
C GLY A 16 18.82 17.16 -1.31
N ALA A 17 19.88 17.68 -1.94
CA ALA A 17 19.93 19.03 -2.48
C ALA A 17 18.79 19.35 -3.48
N ASN A 18 18.10 18.34 -4.00
CA ASN A 18 17.04 18.42 -4.98
C ASN A 18 15.73 17.76 -4.51
N CYS A 19 15.62 17.30 -3.27
CA CYS A 19 14.44 16.60 -2.77
C CYS A 19 13.48 17.61 -2.11
N THR A 20 12.27 17.71 -2.62
CA THR A 20 11.20 18.48 -1.97
C THR A 20 10.77 17.82 -0.67
N SER A 21 10.10 18.56 0.22
CA SER A 21 9.55 18.01 1.47
C SER A 21 8.57 16.83 1.29
N LYS A 22 8.21 16.53 0.05
CA LYS A 22 7.28 15.46 -0.34
C LYS A 22 7.95 14.30 -1.08
N CYS A 23 9.27 14.24 -1.06
CA CYS A 23 10.06 13.14 -1.57
C CYS A 23 10.25 12.08 -0.47
N GLY A 24 10.19 10.80 -0.81
CA GLY A 24 10.43 9.77 0.18
C GLY A 24 9.97 8.37 -0.19
N PHE A 25 9.95 7.54 0.86
CA PHE A 25 9.60 6.14 0.79
C PHE A 25 8.17 5.93 1.28
N MET A 26 7.40 5.18 0.49
CA MET A 26 6.06 4.75 0.84
C MET A 26 6.08 3.24 1.04
N CYS A 27 6.17 2.84 2.30
CA CYS A 27 6.13 1.43 2.68
C CYS A 27 4.68 0.99 2.84
N TYR A 28 4.40 -0.24 2.46
CA TYR A 28 3.08 -0.83 2.58
C TYR A 28 3.14 -2.19 3.27
N GLY A 29 2.04 -2.55 3.90
CA GLY A 29 1.81 -3.86 4.44
C GLY A 29 0.36 -4.26 4.29
N TRP A 30 0.10 -5.50 3.90
CA TRP A 30 -1.23 -6.07 3.83
C TRP A 30 -1.22 -7.53 4.26
N LEU A 31 -2.34 -8.01 4.75
CA LEU A 31 -2.57 -9.42 5.01
C LEU A 31 -4.01 -9.81 4.74
N ILE A 32 -4.21 -11.07 4.36
CA ILE A 32 -5.50 -11.64 4.07
C ILE A 32 -5.77 -12.78 5.05
N ARG A 33 -6.94 -12.74 5.68
CA ARG A 33 -7.42 -13.79 6.57
C ARG A 33 -8.62 -14.52 5.97
N LYS A 34 -8.71 -15.80 6.28
CA LYS A 34 -9.90 -16.65 6.11
C LYS A 34 -10.09 -17.47 7.37
N ALA A 35 -11.30 -17.49 7.93
CA ALA A 35 -11.60 -18.21 9.19
C ALA A 35 -10.60 -17.94 10.33
N GLY A 36 -10.23 -16.67 10.53
CA GLY A 36 -9.28 -16.22 11.57
C GLY A 36 -7.80 -16.47 11.27
N ARG A 37 -7.46 -17.31 10.28
CA ARG A 37 -6.06 -17.64 9.92
C ARG A 37 -5.53 -16.71 8.83
N ILE A 38 -4.27 -16.30 8.94
CA ILE A 38 -3.57 -15.56 7.86
C ILE A 38 -3.22 -16.55 6.76
N ILE A 39 -3.73 -16.31 5.56
CA ILE A 39 -3.52 -17.17 4.38
C ILE A 39 -2.64 -16.51 3.31
N ALA A 40 -2.50 -15.17 3.36
CA ALA A 40 -1.58 -14.43 2.52
C ALA A 40 -1.15 -13.15 3.24
N ARG A 41 0.05 -12.67 2.92
CA ARG A 41 0.57 -11.39 3.40
C ARG A 41 1.60 -10.83 2.43
N GLY A 42 1.72 -9.53 2.38
CA GLY A 42 2.75 -8.86 1.59
C GLY A 42 3.18 -7.56 2.22
N HIS A 43 4.35 -7.12 1.85
CA HIS A 43 4.88 -5.82 2.22
C HIS A 43 5.95 -5.38 1.22
N GLY A 44 6.12 -4.09 1.09
CA GLY A 44 7.09 -3.56 0.17
C GLY A 44 7.25 -2.05 0.29
N THR A 45 8.04 -1.49 -0.61
CA THR A 45 8.40 -0.08 -0.60
C THR A 45 8.35 0.50 -2.00
N TYR A 46 7.68 1.62 -2.15
CA TYR A 46 7.71 2.46 -3.33
C TYR A 46 8.51 3.72 -3.08
N LEU A 47 9.21 4.17 -4.13
CA LEU A 47 9.90 5.46 -4.14
C LEU A 47 9.10 6.48 -4.91
N ARG A 48 9.25 7.75 -4.50
CA ARG A 48 8.76 8.88 -5.26
C ARG A 48 9.52 10.15 -4.95
N SER A 49 9.86 10.89 -6.00
CA SER A 49 10.61 12.15 -5.90
C SER A 49 9.74 13.36 -5.56
N ASP A 50 8.42 13.27 -5.68
CA ASP A 50 7.48 14.33 -5.29
C ASP A 50 6.12 13.76 -4.88
N ASP A 51 5.36 14.49 -4.06
CA ASP A 51 4.02 14.15 -3.59
C ASP A 51 3.90 12.79 -2.85
N ALA A 52 4.96 12.23 -2.32
CA ALA A 52 4.91 11.11 -1.40
C ALA A 52 4.22 11.55 -0.10
N THR A 53 3.19 10.84 0.30
CA THR A 53 2.41 11.15 1.52
C THR A 53 1.89 9.88 2.17
N SER A 54 1.47 9.98 3.44
CA SER A 54 0.83 8.86 4.14
C SER A 54 -0.42 8.36 3.40
N ASN A 55 -1.26 9.25 2.87
CA ASN A 55 -2.44 8.85 2.10
C ASN A 55 -2.08 8.06 0.83
N VAL A 56 -0.99 8.42 0.16
CA VAL A 56 -0.50 7.66 -1.00
C VAL A 56 -0.03 6.27 -0.57
N ALA A 57 0.73 6.17 0.52
CA ALA A 57 1.18 4.88 1.07
C ALA A 57 0.00 3.97 1.45
N GLU A 58 -1.04 4.53 2.07
CA GLU A 58 -2.26 3.81 2.41
C GLU A 58 -3.00 3.26 1.18
N TYR A 59 -3.14 4.09 0.13
CA TYR A 59 -3.74 3.61 -1.12
C TYR A 59 -2.90 2.53 -1.81
N LEU A 60 -1.57 2.62 -1.75
CA LEU A 60 -0.70 1.57 -2.27
C LEU A 60 -0.90 0.26 -1.52
N ALA A 61 -0.94 0.30 -0.19
CA ALA A 61 -1.21 -0.88 0.64
C ALA A 61 -2.57 -1.53 0.31
N LEU A 62 -3.61 -0.72 0.15
CA LEU A 62 -4.93 -1.19 -0.25
C LEU A 62 -4.91 -1.82 -1.65
N ILE A 63 -4.28 -1.17 -2.63
CA ILE A 63 -4.22 -1.66 -4.02
C ILE A 63 -3.47 -2.99 -4.09
N GLU A 64 -2.30 -3.10 -3.44
CA GLU A 64 -1.51 -4.32 -3.40
C GLU A 64 -2.28 -5.49 -2.77
N GLY A 65 -3.01 -5.23 -1.68
CA GLY A 65 -3.87 -6.23 -1.06
C GLY A 65 -5.06 -6.65 -1.93
N LEU A 66 -5.68 -5.70 -2.65
CA LEU A 66 -6.77 -5.99 -3.59
C LEU A 66 -6.29 -6.81 -4.79
N GLU A 67 -5.10 -6.51 -5.31
CA GLU A 67 -4.50 -7.29 -6.41
C GLU A 67 -4.16 -8.71 -5.94
N ALA A 68 -3.65 -8.87 -4.72
CA ALA A 68 -3.44 -10.19 -4.13
C ALA A 68 -4.75 -11.01 -4.01
N LEU A 69 -5.86 -10.39 -3.60
CA LEU A 69 -7.18 -11.06 -3.59
C LEU A 69 -7.62 -11.47 -5.00
N MET A 70 -7.33 -10.66 -6.02
CA MET A 70 -7.60 -11.02 -7.41
C MET A 70 -6.76 -12.21 -7.89
N ASP A 71 -5.46 -12.20 -7.58
CA ASP A 71 -4.52 -13.30 -7.91
C ASP A 71 -4.96 -14.62 -7.23
N MET A 72 -5.56 -14.53 -6.04
CA MET A 72 -6.16 -15.66 -5.35
C MET A 72 -7.46 -16.15 -5.99
N GLY A 73 -8.05 -15.41 -6.94
CA GLY A 73 -9.28 -15.79 -7.63
C GLY A 73 -10.54 -15.75 -6.77
N VAL A 74 -10.55 -14.96 -5.69
CA VAL A 74 -11.66 -14.91 -4.71
C VAL A 74 -12.69 -13.82 -5.01
N VAL A 75 -12.81 -13.41 -6.26
CA VAL A 75 -13.69 -12.31 -6.71
C VAL A 75 -15.19 -12.55 -6.46
N LYS A 76 -15.62 -13.81 -6.34
CA LYS A 76 -17.00 -14.19 -6.04
C LYS A 76 -17.31 -14.24 -4.55
N GLU A 77 -16.32 -14.10 -3.71
CA GLU A 77 -16.41 -14.19 -2.26
C GLU A 77 -16.79 -12.84 -1.62
N ARG A 78 -17.30 -12.90 -0.40
CA ARG A 78 -17.49 -11.70 0.43
C ARG A 78 -16.18 -11.26 1.03
N ILE A 79 -15.81 -9.99 0.82
CA ILE A 79 -14.57 -9.38 1.29
C ILE A 79 -14.89 -8.29 2.31
N LEU A 80 -14.22 -8.31 3.46
CA LEU A 80 -14.18 -7.18 4.40
C LEU A 80 -12.80 -6.55 4.34
N ILE A 81 -12.73 -5.25 4.06
CA ILE A 81 -11.50 -4.47 4.01
C ILE A 81 -11.39 -3.66 5.30
N ILE A 82 -10.29 -3.81 6.02
CA ILE A 82 -10.00 -3.15 7.30
C ILE A 82 -8.76 -2.28 7.16
N GLY A 83 -8.81 -1.04 7.64
CA GLY A 83 -7.67 -0.13 7.71
C GLY A 83 -7.86 0.95 8.77
N ASP A 84 -6.78 1.57 9.22
CA ASP A 84 -6.80 2.64 10.20
C ASP A 84 -6.74 4.06 9.59
N SER A 85 -6.63 4.17 8.28
CA SER A 85 -6.78 5.43 7.55
C SER A 85 -8.26 5.75 7.34
N LYS A 86 -8.85 6.57 8.25
CA LYS A 86 -10.25 7.01 8.15
C LYS A 86 -10.53 7.70 6.82
N THR A 87 -9.56 8.47 6.31
CA THR A 87 -9.66 9.16 5.02
C THR A 87 -9.84 8.17 3.88
N VAL A 88 -8.97 7.16 3.78
CA VAL A 88 -9.04 6.16 2.70
C VAL A 88 -10.32 5.35 2.80
N ILE A 89 -10.69 4.87 3.99
CA ILE A 89 -11.92 4.10 4.21
C ILE A 89 -13.16 4.91 3.81
N ASN A 90 -13.28 6.18 4.23
CA ASN A 90 -14.41 7.03 3.88
C ASN A 90 -14.47 7.33 2.37
N GLN A 91 -13.32 7.52 1.71
CA GLN A 91 -13.25 7.73 0.26
C GLN A 91 -13.65 6.46 -0.52
N MET A 92 -13.30 5.29 -0.03
CA MET A 92 -13.71 4.03 -0.64
C MET A 92 -15.20 3.73 -0.43
N LYS A 93 -15.77 4.11 0.71
CA LYS A 93 -17.22 4.08 0.98
C LYS A 93 -18.02 5.11 0.17
N GLY A 94 -17.36 6.08 -0.47
CA GLY A 94 -18.03 7.20 -1.14
C GLY A 94 -18.55 8.30 -0.20
N GLN A 95 -18.17 8.26 1.08
CA GLN A 95 -18.55 9.25 2.10
C GLN A 95 -17.72 10.53 2.03
N SER A 96 -16.59 10.51 1.31
CA SER A 96 -15.76 11.68 1.02
C SER A 96 -15.08 11.54 -0.33
N THR A 97 -14.60 12.67 -0.88
CA THR A 97 -13.89 12.72 -2.16
C THR A 97 -12.40 12.94 -1.96
N ALA A 98 -11.59 12.37 -2.86
CA ALA A 98 -10.17 12.67 -2.93
C ALA A 98 -10.00 14.01 -3.68
N ASN A 99 -9.37 15.00 -3.06
CA ASN A 99 -9.23 16.34 -3.66
C ASN A 99 -7.89 16.53 -4.41
N VAL A 100 -6.86 15.81 -4.02
CA VAL A 100 -5.54 15.86 -4.65
C VAL A 100 -5.49 14.89 -5.84
N ASP A 101 -5.02 15.35 -6.99
CA ASP A 101 -5.06 14.59 -8.26
C ASP A 101 -4.44 13.19 -8.17
N ARG A 102 -3.35 13.05 -7.43
CA ARG A 102 -2.74 11.75 -7.20
C ARG A 102 -3.61 10.81 -6.41
N THR A 103 -4.16 11.30 -5.31
CA THR A 103 -5.08 10.53 -4.48
C THR A 103 -6.34 10.17 -5.27
N LYS A 104 -6.81 11.06 -6.17
CA LYS A 104 -7.89 10.76 -7.12
C LYS A 104 -7.55 9.58 -8.04
N LYS A 105 -6.33 9.57 -8.61
CA LYS A 105 -5.87 8.49 -9.50
C LYS A 105 -5.79 7.14 -8.77
N LEU A 106 -5.22 7.12 -7.56
CA LEU A 106 -5.12 5.90 -6.74
C LEU A 106 -6.49 5.43 -6.24
N SER A 107 -7.32 6.33 -5.74
CA SER A 107 -8.71 6.03 -5.38
C SER A 107 -9.49 5.46 -6.57
N GLY A 108 -9.34 6.06 -7.75
CA GLY A 108 -9.95 5.57 -8.99
C GLY A 108 -9.45 4.17 -9.37
N ARG A 109 -8.13 3.88 -9.21
CA ARG A 109 -7.57 2.53 -9.42
C ARG A 109 -8.16 1.53 -8.43
N ALA A 110 -8.14 1.84 -7.13
CA ALA A 110 -8.72 0.98 -6.11
C ALA A 110 -10.21 0.69 -6.37
N LYS A 111 -11.01 1.73 -6.68
CA LYS A 111 -12.43 1.58 -7.03
C LYS A 111 -12.67 0.75 -8.30
N ARG A 112 -11.80 0.82 -9.31
CA ARG A 112 -11.90 -0.05 -10.50
C ARG A 112 -11.63 -1.51 -10.14
N ILE A 113 -10.65 -1.78 -9.28
CA ILE A 113 -10.36 -3.14 -8.83
C ILE A 113 -11.54 -3.69 -8.01
N THR A 114 -12.07 -2.90 -7.07
CA THR A 114 -13.18 -3.34 -6.20
C THR A 114 -14.46 -3.66 -6.96
N LYS A 115 -14.71 -3.03 -8.09
CA LYS A 115 -15.87 -3.35 -8.98
C LYS A 115 -15.83 -4.78 -9.54
N ARG A 116 -14.68 -5.45 -9.51
CA ARG A 116 -14.55 -6.84 -9.97
C ARG A 116 -14.99 -7.87 -8.93
N PHE A 117 -15.17 -7.46 -7.70
CA PHE A 117 -15.61 -8.32 -6.60
C PHE A 117 -17.13 -8.25 -6.43
N LYS A 118 -17.73 -9.40 -6.12
CA LYS A 118 -19.18 -9.52 -5.91
C LYS A 118 -19.67 -8.70 -4.70
N SER A 119 -18.91 -8.68 -3.62
CA SER A 119 -19.29 -8.01 -2.37
C SER A 119 -18.06 -7.55 -1.61
N ILE A 120 -17.98 -6.23 -1.35
CA ILE A 120 -16.94 -5.60 -0.53
C ILE A 120 -17.59 -4.72 0.51
N ASP A 121 -17.19 -4.92 1.77
CA ASP A 121 -17.48 -4.05 2.89
C ASP A 121 -16.19 -3.38 3.39
N TYR A 122 -16.29 -2.20 3.99
CA TYR A 122 -15.15 -1.44 4.54
C TYR A 122 -15.37 -1.16 6.02
N LEU A 123 -14.34 -1.39 6.82
CA LEU A 123 -14.32 -1.10 8.26
C LEU A 123 -13.10 -0.26 8.60
N TRP A 124 -13.33 0.91 9.18
CA TRP A 124 -12.28 1.65 9.84
C TRP A 124 -12.09 1.11 11.27
N VAL A 125 -10.83 0.93 11.66
CA VAL A 125 -10.45 0.57 13.03
C VAL A 125 -9.39 1.53 13.55
N PRO A 126 -9.29 1.78 14.85
CA PRO A 126 -8.20 2.54 15.41
C PRO A 126 -6.88 1.77 15.21
N ARG A 127 -5.76 2.50 15.09
CA ARG A 127 -4.42 1.94 14.79
C ARG A 127 -4.02 0.78 15.70
N ARG A 128 -4.39 0.84 16.99
CA ARG A 128 -4.15 -0.25 17.95
C ARG A 128 -4.80 -1.59 17.56
N GLU A 129 -5.79 -1.58 16.68
CA GLU A 129 -6.49 -2.77 16.19
C GLU A 129 -5.99 -3.23 14.80
N ASN A 130 -5.13 -2.41 14.12
CA ASN A 130 -4.51 -2.73 12.82
C ASN A 130 -3.04 -3.17 12.95
N HIS A 131 -2.64 -3.74 14.08
CA HIS A 131 -1.23 -4.06 14.38
C HIS A 131 -0.54 -4.97 13.38
N ALA A 132 -1.28 -5.91 12.79
CA ALA A 132 -0.68 -6.91 11.93
C ALA A 132 -0.21 -6.26 10.61
N ALA A 133 -1.01 -5.38 10.01
CA ALA A 133 -0.65 -4.63 8.83
C ALA A 133 0.43 -3.56 9.13
N ASP A 134 0.31 -2.82 10.26
CA ASP A 134 1.32 -1.85 10.71
C ASP A 134 2.72 -2.51 10.90
N ARG A 135 2.77 -3.74 11.43
CA ARG A 135 4.05 -4.47 11.54
C ARG A 135 4.66 -4.78 10.17
N LEU A 136 3.85 -5.07 9.16
CA LEU A 136 4.33 -5.38 7.81
C LEU A 136 4.85 -4.11 7.12
N SER A 137 4.16 -2.99 7.18
CA SER A 137 4.63 -1.71 6.62
C SER A 137 5.94 -1.27 7.27
N ARG A 138 6.06 -1.39 8.60
CA ARG A 138 7.31 -1.13 9.34
C ARG A 138 8.41 -2.14 9.02
N ARG A 139 8.08 -3.39 8.74
CA ARG A 139 9.04 -4.40 8.29
C ARG A 139 9.63 -4.02 6.94
N ALA A 140 8.81 -3.58 5.99
CA ALA A 140 9.28 -3.08 4.71
C ALA A 140 10.31 -1.95 4.87
N LEU A 141 10.02 -0.97 5.72
CA LEU A 141 10.95 0.14 5.99
C LEU A 141 12.28 -0.35 6.60
N ARG A 142 12.22 -1.30 7.55
CA ARG A 142 13.45 -1.84 8.17
C ARG A 142 14.29 -2.59 7.15
N GLN A 143 13.70 -3.49 6.37
CA GLN A 143 14.41 -4.26 5.34
C GLN A 143 15.06 -3.34 4.30
N PHE A 144 14.32 -2.33 3.85
CA PHE A 144 14.84 -1.33 2.93
C PHE A 144 16.07 -0.59 3.51
N LYS A 145 16.00 -0.16 4.78
CA LYS A 145 17.11 0.56 5.44
C LYS A 145 18.33 -0.32 5.76
N GLN A 146 18.11 -1.62 5.96
CA GLN A 146 19.16 -2.58 6.29
C GLN A 146 19.95 -3.05 5.07
N ASP A 147 19.49 -2.77 3.86
CA ASP A 147 20.22 -3.06 2.63
C ASP A 147 20.90 -1.79 2.08
N PRO A 148 22.23 -1.62 2.31
CA PRO A 148 22.93 -0.42 1.87
C PRO A 148 22.95 -0.25 0.35
N ARG A 149 22.92 -1.36 -0.43
CA ARG A 149 22.93 -1.32 -1.89
C ARG A 149 21.58 -0.83 -2.41
N LEU A 150 20.50 -1.38 -1.86
CA LEU A 150 19.15 -0.99 -2.20
C LEU A 150 18.88 0.47 -1.81
N TYR A 151 19.35 0.88 -0.64
CA TYR A 151 19.25 2.27 -0.17
C TYR A 151 20.02 3.23 -1.08
N SER A 152 21.27 2.91 -1.40
CA SER A 152 22.12 3.74 -2.27
C SER A 152 21.53 3.87 -3.69
N TYR A 153 21.03 2.76 -4.23
CA TYR A 153 20.31 2.76 -5.52
C TYR A 153 19.08 3.65 -5.48
N ALA A 154 18.27 3.55 -4.44
CA ALA A 154 17.08 4.36 -4.26
C ALA A 154 17.38 5.87 -4.21
N MET A 155 18.45 6.25 -3.51
CA MET A 155 18.90 7.62 -3.43
C MET A 155 19.31 8.17 -4.79
N SER A 156 20.14 7.42 -5.53
CA SER A 156 20.58 7.77 -6.87
C SER A 156 19.39 7.88 -7.86
N TYR A 157 18.43 6.96 -7.76
CA TYR A 157 17.22 6.98 -8.58
C TYR A 157 16.38 8.23 -8.33
N LEU A 158 16.12 8.56 -7.07
CA LEU A 158 15.34 9.75 -6.71
C LEU A 158 15.99 11.04 -7.20
N ASP A 159 17.31 11.14 -7.11
CA ASP A 159 18.08 12.31 -7.60
C ASP A 159 17.98 12.44 -9.12
N THR A 160 18.03 11.33 -9.84
CA THR A 160 17.94 11.29 -11.30
C THR A 160 16.52 11.60 -11.78
N GLU A 161 15.52 10.97 -11.18
CA GLU A 161 14.11 11.16 -11.55
C GLU A 161 13.57 12.55 -11.17
N PHE A 162 14.06 13.14 -10.08
CA PHE A 162 13.73 14.51 -9.75
C PHE A 162 14.16 15.50 -10.83
N LYS A 163 15.33 15.27 -11.45
CA LYS A 163 15.82 16.10 -12.56
C LYS A 163 15.00 15.93 -13.83
N LYS A 164 14.53 14.70 -14.12
CA LYS A 164 13.77 14.37 -15.33
C LYS A 164 12.29 14.72 -15.27
N HIS A 165 11.66 14.49 -14.14
CA HIS A 165 10.20 14.57 -13.97
C HIS A 165 9.79 15.62 -12.93
N LYS A 166 9.79 16.90 -13.32
CA LYS A 166 9.33 18.01 -12.45
C LYS A 166 7.84 17.93 -12.11
N LYS A 167 7.02 17.25 -12.93
CA LYS A 167 5.58 17.07 -12.70
C LYS A 167 5.21 15.60 -12.82
N ASN A 168 4.48 15.06 -11.83
CA ASN A 168 3.99 13.67 -11.80
C ASN A 168 5.07 12.59 -11.95
N PRO A 169 6.08 12.54 -11.07
CA PRO A 169 7.08 11.48 -11.12
C PRO A 169 6.41 10.10 -10.93
N PRO A 170 6.92 9.04 -11.59
CA PRO A 170 6.36 7.72 -11.46
C PRO A 170 6.50 7.17 -10.04
N LEU A 171 5.61 6.24 -9.67
CA LEU A 171 5.78 5.38 -8.52
C LEU A 171 6.73 4.24 -8.92
N TYR A 172 7.85 4.11 -8.22
CA TYR A 172 8.84 3.09 -8.51
C TYR A 172 8.87 2.04 -7.39
N PRO A 173 8.48 0.78 -7.67
CA PRO A 173 8.59 -0.29 -6.69
C PRO A 173 10.06 -0.66 -6.50
N ILE A 174 10.51 -0.74 -5.24
CA ILE A 174 11.89 -1.11 -4.91
C ILE A 174 11.96 -2.40 -4.08
N LEU A 175 10.91 -2.70 -3.36
CA LEU A 175 10.75 -3.92 -2.58
C LEU A 175 9.30 -4.38 -2.70
N ASP A 176 9.09 -5.64 -3.10
CA ASP A 176 7.77 -6.28 -3.11
C ASP A 176 7.93 -7.74 -2.69
N LEU A 177 7.44 -8.08 -1.51
CA LEU A 177 7.48 -9.43 -0.96
C LEU A 177 6.06 -9.91 -0.67
N ARG A 178 5.67 -11.01 -1.32
CA ARG A 178 4.36 -11.65 -1.16
C ARG A 178 4.54 -13.10 -0.73
N ILE A 179 3.82 -13.51 0.29
CA ILE A 179 3.74 -14.88 0.77
C ILE A 179 2.28 -15.30 0.72
N MET A 180 1.98 -16.28 -0.10
CA MET A 180 0.64 -16.83 -0.28
C MET A 180 0.66 -18.33 0.04
N GLN A 181 -0.31 -18.82 0.79
CA GLN A 181 -0.45 -20.26 0.99
C GLN A 181 -0.92 -20.91 -0.31
N PRO A 182 -0.37 -22.09 -0.68
CA PRO A 182 -0.86 -22.84 -1.85
C PRO A 182 -2.36 -23.12 -1.72
N ARG A 183 -3.08 -23.09 -2.85
CA ARG A 183 -4.54 -23.35 -2.88
C ARG A 183 -4.93 -24.72 -2.32
N ASN A 184 -4.01 -25.68 -2.32
CA ASN A 184 -4.23 -27.07 -1.90
C ASN A 184 -3.87 -27.36 -0.44
N ALA A 185 -3.56 -26.36 0.39
CA ALA A 185 -3.36 -26.52 1.83
C ALA A 185 -4.71 -26.56 2.58
N GLN A 186 -5.71 -27.27 2.05
CA GLN A 186 -6.92 -27.63 2.78
C GLN A 186 -6.72 -29.10 3.23
N VAL A 187 -6.33 -29.26 4.49
CA VAL A 187 -6.56 -30.48 5.26
C VAL A 187 -7.69 -30.20 6.22
#